data_294dba3d8971cc2e2c506e9869b6d297
#
_entry.id   294dba3d8971cc2e2c506e9869b6d297
#
_cell.length_a   1.000
_cell.length_b   1.000
_cell.length_c   1.000
_cell.angle_alpha   90.00
_cell.angle_beta   90.00
_cell.angle_gamma   90.00
#
_symmetry.space_group_name_H-M   'P 1'
#
loop_
_entity.id
_entity.type
_entity.pdbx_description
1 polymer ?
#
loop_
_entity_poly.entity_id
_entity_poly.type
_entity_poly.pdbx_seq_one_letter_code
_entity_poly.pdbx_strand_id
1 'polypeptide(L)'
;MMHENMIHVKKFLLVPMISGLLVSLMSFAPARHHHCLSEVQDSSEVTVQDDSILPVIAWFSKRDTMTYWIHDNQWEVNGKDTVMTLGAAAKVMLTVTDSTRKGYDMEYTFLEFVSDDQIKSEAQNLVGQAMDILNDATVGTTIRFRTDQYGKIIKYYNLKDIRKQAKEILTKSISKMPYADSLRAVGLKLDKLMSLIDSDNLVDGYTEEIELLFNYHGDQYKIGETESHEEATENEYASDTKTDIWLDPDTYEYGISADVYSYIPREDIKVLLGNLIEYFTDEESAKDVREGLDTEFDSQVTTDGVCNSYVRISYFNDGWPQEVVSQNNISLGDRQKLKQKYITWDYRSVGHSE
;
A
#
# COMPACT_ATOMS: atom_id res chain seq x y z
N MET A 1 14.90 43.32 3.39
CA MET A 1 13.82 43.29 2.37
C MET A 1 13.95 42.15 1.36
N MET A 2 15.06 41.97 0.60
CA MET A 2 15.17 40.80 -0.31
C MET A 2 15.33 39.46 0.44
N HIS A 3 16.00 39.44 1.57
CA HIS A 3 16.22 38.25 2.40
C HIS A 3 14.93 37.79 3.11
N GLU A 4 14.13 38.72 3.63
CA GLU A 4 12.85 38.40 4.29
C GLU A 4 11.79 37.88 3.31
N ASN A 5 11.73 38.43 2.08
CA ASN A 5 10.84 37.90 1.05
C ASN A 5 11.23 36.48 0.58
N MET A 6 12.52 36.16 0.59
CA MET A 6 13.01 34.81 0.22
C MET A 6 12.69 33.78 1.32
N ILE A 7 12.72 34.17 2.58
CA ILE A 7 12.33 33.32 3.72
C ILE A 7 10.83 33.05 3.70
N HIS A 8 9.99 34.06 3.41
CA HIS A 8 8.55 33.87 3.30
C HIS A 8 8.16 32.99 2.11
N VAL A 9 8.82 33.11 0.98
CA VAL A 9 8.61 32.23 -0.21
C VAL A 9 9.07 30.80 0.09
N LYS A 10 10.18 30.60 0.80
CA LYS A 10 10.62 29.27 1.26
C LYS A 10 9.59 28.63 2.20
N LYS A 11 9.10 29.34 3.20
CA LYS A 11 8.07 28.83 4.12
C LYS A 11 6.76 28.50 3.41
N PHE A 12 6.33 29.31 2.45
CA PHE A 12 5.07 29.14 1.74
C PHE A 12 5.10 27.97 0.75
N LEU A 13 6.26 27.61 0.20
CA LEU A 13 6.44 26.49 -0.73
C LEU A 13 6.85 25.19 -0.02
N LEU A 14 7.66 25.26 1.04
CA LEU A 14 8.19 24.06 1.71
C LEU A 14 7.15 23.38 2.59
N VAL A 15 6.34 24.12 3.35
CA VAL A 15 5.38 23.50 4.26
C VAL A 15 4.32 22.67 3.52
N PRO A 16 3.63 23.16 2.49
CA PRO A 16 2.68 22.31 1.74
C PRO A 16 3.37 21.21 0.91
N MET A 17 4.59 21.44 0.39
CA MET A 17 5.34 20.40 -0.32
C MET A 17 5.81 19.30 0.63
N ILE A 18 6.33 19.62 1.80
CA ILE A 18 6.77 18.63 2.79
C ILE A 18 5.55 17.93 3.38
N SER A 19 4.45 18.62 3.67
CA SER A 19 3.23 17.96 4.13
C SER A 19 2.65 17.03 3.05
N GLY A 20 2.62 17.41 1.79
CA GLY A 20 2.21 16.56 0.67
C GLY A 20 3.15 15.36 0.46
N LEU A 21 4.48 15.58 0.55
CA LEU A 21 5.49 14.53 0.44
C LEU A 21 5.46 13.58 1.64
N LEU A 22 5.32 14.12 2.86
CA LEU A 22 5.23 13.35 4.11
C LEU A 22 3.99 12.48 4.14
N VAL A 23 2.86 13.03 3.70
CA VAL A 23 1.62 12.27 3.61
C VAL A 23 1.73 11.19 2.50
N SER A 24 2.43 11.46 1.40
CA SER A 24 2.75 10.45 0.38
C SER A 24 3.67 9.37 0.92
N LEU A 25 4.69 9.73 1.70
CA LEU A 25 5.65 8.78 2.28
C LEU A 25 5.04 7.91 3.37
N MET A 26 4.10 8.44 4.18
CA MET A 26 3.33 7.62 5.12
C MET A 26 2.42 6.61 4.39
N SER A 27 2.06 6.89 3.14
CA SER A 27 1.29 5.96 2.29
C SER A 27 2.16 4.83 1.73
N PHE A 28 3.49 5.00 1.70
CA PHE A 28 4.47 3.96 1.35
C PHE A 28 4.97 3.17 2.57
N ALA A 29 4.67 3.58 3.80
CA ALA A 29 4.84 2.68 4.92
C ALA A 29 3.87 1.51 4.67
N PRO A 30 4.38 0.30 4.39
CA PRO A 30 3.50 -0.85 4.31
C PRO A 30 2.78 -0.86 5.65
N ALA A 31 1.44 -0.79 5.63
CA ALA A 31 0.71 -1.34 6.73
C ALA A 31 1.21 -2.78 6.77
N ARG A 32 2.19 -3.06 7.63
CA ARG A 32 2.51 -4.43 7.95
C ARG A 32 1.20 -4.96 8.48
N HIS A 33 0.48 -5.63 7.59
CA HIS A 33 -0.61 -6.49 7.99
C HIS A 33 0.05 -7.55 8.85
N HIS A 34 0.34 -7.19 10.11
CA HIS A 34 0.62 -8.17 11.11
C HIS A 34 -0.57 -9.10 11.06
N HIS A 35 -0.29 -10.38 10.95
CA HIS A 35 -1.25 -11.46 11.06
C HIS A 35 -1.97 -11.33 12.42
N CYS A 36 -2.89 -10.37 12.51
CA CYS A 36 -3.77 -10.16 13.66
C CYS A 36 -4.98 -11.08 13.63
N LEU A 37 -4.93 -12.12 12.79
CA LEU A 37 -5.87 -13.22 12.90
C LEU A 37 -5.15 -14.26 13.75
N SER A 38 -5.61 -14.44 14.98
CA SER A 38 -5.09 -15.44 15.90
C SER A 38 -4.95 -16.77 15.17
N GLU A 39 -3.70 -17.15 14.84
CA GLU A 39 -3.40 -18.50 14.44
C GLU A 39 -3.98 -19.44 15.50
N VAL A 40 -4.90 -20.28 15.08
CA VAL A 40 -5.25 -21.44 15.87
C VAL A 40 -4.03 -22.36 15.78
N GLN A 41 -3.01 -22.07 16.61
CA GLN A 41 -1.89 -22.98 16.82
C GLN A 41 -2.45 -24.19 17.56
N ASP A 42 -2.83 -25.21 16.80
CA ASP A 42 -2.71 -26.57 17.33
C ASP A 42 -2.33 -27.54 16.21
N SER A 43 -1.09 -28.01 16.28
CA SER A 43 -0.54 -29.07 15.45
C SER A 43 -0.96 -30.41 16.01
N SER A 44 -2.22 -30.78 15.83
CA SER A 44 -2.69 -32.14 16.06
C SER A 44 -3.69 -32.53 14.96
N GLU A 45 -3.51 -33.73 14.43
CA GLU A 45 -4.30 -34.37 13.37
C GLU A 45 -5.80 -34.02 13.47
N VAL A 46 -6.25 -33.11 12.58
CA VAL A 46 -7.66 -32.72 12.50
C VAL A 46 -8.39 -33.78 11.71
N THR A 47 -9.06 -34.66 12.41
CA THR A 47 -10.07 -35.59 11.89
C THR A 47 -11.47 -35.22 12.38
N VAL A 48 -11.82 -33.95 12.36
CA VAL A 48 -13.21 -33.51 12.50
C VAL A 48 -13.37 -32.29 11.60
N GLN A 49 -14.20 -32.43 10.57
CA GLN A 49 -14.62 -31.33 9.74
C GLN A 49 -15.53 -30.45 10.64
N ASP A 50 -14.96 -29.43 11.25
CA ASP A 50 -15.71 -28.40 11.96
C ASP A 50 -16.24 -27.43 10.89
N ASP A 51 -17.54 -27.48 10.65
CA ASP A 51 -18.23 -26.62 9.67
C ASP A 51 -18.07 -25.11 9.97
N SER A 52 -17.47 -24.77 11.10
CA SER A 52 -17.16 -23.39 11.50
C SER A 52 -15.78 -22.91 11.03
N ILE A 53 -14.95 -23.75 10.42
CA ILE A 53 -13.61 -23.42 9.97
C ILE A 53 -13.55 -23.36 8.44
N LEU A 54 -13.12 -22.23 7.91
CA LEU A 54 -12.91 -21.97 6.50
C LEU A 54 -11.41 -22.06 6.16
N PRO A 55 -10.94 -23.10 5.46
CA PRO A 55 -9.59 -23.09 4.90
C PRO A 55 -9.55 -22.28 3.61
N VAL A 56 -8.63 -21.34 3.49
CA VAL A 56 -8.39 -20.59 2.24
C VAL A 56 -7.32 -21.31 1.43
N ILE A 57 -7.76 -22.08 0.45
CA ILE A 57 -6.89 -23.01 -0.30
C ILE A 57 -7.01 -22.74 -1.79
N ALA A 58 -5.86 -22.69 -2.45
CA ALA A 58 -5.75 -22.60 -3.90
C ALA A 58 -5.95 -23.97 -4.56
N TRP A 59 -6.87 -24.05 -5.52
CA TRP A 59 -7.09 -25.20 -6.39
C TRP A 59 -6.77 -24.81 -7.83
N PHE A 60 -5.49 -24.48 -8.06
CA PHE A 60 -5.07 -23.96 -9.36
C PHE A 60 -4.51 -25.06 -10.26
N SER A 61 -4.78 -24.91 -11.54
CA SER A 61 -4.26 -25.79 -12.57
C SER A 61 -3.23 -25.09 -13.46
N LYS A 62 -2.30 -25.84 -14.00
CA LYS A 62 -1.34 -25.29 -14.98
C LYS A 62 -2.08 -24.64 -16.16
N ARG A 63 -1.71 -23.42 -16.52
CA ARG A 63 -2.30 -22.52 -17.52
C ARG A 63 -3.55 -21.78 -17.07
N ASP A 64 -3.98 -21.93 -15.82
CA ASP A 64 -5.00 -21.04 -15.30
C ASP A 64 -4.53 -19.60 -15.43
N THR A 65 -5.44 -18.73 -15.85
CA THR A 65 -5.16 -17.32 -16.10
C THR A 65 -6.31 -16.47 -15.57
N MET A 66 -5.95 -15.45 -14.81
CA MET A 66 -6.86 -14.41 -14.33
C MET A 66 -6.34 -13.06 -14.76
N THR A 67 -7.20 -12.17 -15.23
CA THR A 67 -6.86 -10.75 -15.37
C THR A 67 -7.66 -9.92 -14.39
N TYR A 68 -7.02 -8.88 -13.88
CA TYR A 68 -7.60 -7.95 -12.91
C TYR A 68 -7.44 -6.52 -13.36
N TRP A 69 -8.43 -5.69 -13.04
CA TRP A 69 -8.28 -4.25 -12.96
C TRP A 69 -7.97 -3.86 -11.52
N ILE A 70 -6.97 -3.01 -11.34
CA ILE A 70 -6.52 -2.46 -10.08
C ILE A 70 -6.73 -0.96 -10.15
N HIS A 71 -7.56 -0.41 -9.28
CA HIS A 71 -7.77 1.02 -9.14
C HIS A 71 -7.10 1.50 -7.85
N ASP A 72 -6.19 2.44 -7.96
CA ASP A 72 -5.55 3.11 -6.82
C ASP A 72 -6.01 4.56 -6.77
N ASN A 73 -6.74 4.90 -5.73
CA ASN A 73 -7.32 6.21 -5.54
C ASN A 73 -6.89 6.80 -4.19
N GLN A 74 -6.62 8.10 -4.17
CA GLN A 74 -6.29 8.81 -2.94
C GLN A 74 -7.09 10.10 -2.83
N TRP A 75 -7.52 10.41 -1.61
CA TRP A 75 -8.23 11.63 -1.28
C TRP A 75 -7.62 12.30 -0.07
N GLU A 76 -7.66 13.62 -0.08
CA GLU A 76 -7.41 14.45 1.09
C GLU A 76 -8.72 15.12 1.50
N VAL A 77 -9.04 15.02 2.80
CA VAL A 77 -10.17 15.68 3.41
C VAL A 77 -9.65 16.77 4.35
N ASN A 78 -10.16 17.98 4.19
CA ASN A 78 -9.84 19.13 5.04
C ASN A 78 -11.14 19.78 5.48
N GLY A 79 -11.58 19.43 6.67
CA GLY A 79 -12.89 19.82 7.18
C GLY A 79 -14.04 19.26 6.32
N LYS A 80 -14.66 20.11 5.49
CA LYS A 80 -15.77 19.71 4.59
C LYS A 80 -15.33 19.50 3.14
N ASP A 81 -14.10 19.84 2.81
CA ASP A 81 -13.59 19.76 1.45
C ASP A 81 -12.89 18.42 1.25
N THR A 82 -13.28 17.71 0.20
CA THR A 82 -12.64 16.44 -0.20
C THR A 82 -12.08 16.61 -1.60
N VAL A 83 -10.79 16.35 -1.76
CA VAL A 83 -10.08 16.46 -3.03
C VAL A 83 -9.43 15.12 -3.36
N MET A 84 -9.67 14.62 -4.56
CA MET A 84 -8.95 13.47 -5.09
C MET A 84 -7.53 13.91 -5.48
N THR A 85 -6.53 13.24 -4.94
CA THR A 85 -5.12 13.58 -5.15
C THR A 85 -4.38 12.58 -6.03
N LEU A 86 -4.92 11.37 -6.18
CA LEU A 86 -4.46 10.34 -7.10
C LEU A 86 -5.65 9.56 -7.63
N GLY A 87 -5.63 9.25 -8.92
CA GLY A 87 -6.52 8.30 -9.58
C GLY A 87 -5.72 7.57 -10.66
N ALA A 88 -5.51 6.28 -10.48
CA ALA A 88 -4.79 5.44 -11.42
C ALA A 88 -5.46 4.08 -11.54
N ALA A 89 -5.33 3.46 -12.70
CA ALA A 89 -5.76 2.09 -12.91
C ALA A 89 -4.68 1.29 -13.64
N ALA A 90 -4.51 0.05 -13.25
CA ALA A 90 -3.62 -0.90 -13.91
C ALA A 90 -4.41 -2.16 -14.30
N LYS A 91 -4.09 -2.72 -15.45
CA LYS A 91 -4.54 -4.04 -15.83
C LYS A 91 -3.39 -5.03 -15.70
N VAL A 92 -3.65 -6.14 -15.04
CA VAL A 92 -2.64 -7.15 -14.77
C VAL A 92 -3.15 -8.54 -15.12
N MET A 93 -2.22 -9.47 -15.35
CA MET A 93 -2.52 -10.87 -15.62
C MET A 93 -1.72 -11.77 -14.70
N LEU A 94 -2.41 -12.67 -14.02
CA LEU A 94 -1.85 -13.80 -13.30
C LEU A 94 -1.96 -15.06 -14.11
N THR A 95 -0.86 -15.81 -14.22
CA THR A 95 -0.84 -17.10 -14.93
C THR A 95 -0.12 -18.15 -14.11
N VAL A 96 -0.71 -19.33 -13.99
CA VAL A 96 -0.07 -20.52 -13.40
C VAL A 96 0.80 -21.17 -14.44
N THR A 97 2.11 -21.01 -14.34
CA THR A 97 3.07 -21.55 -15.31
C THR A 97 3.40 -23.03 -15.06
N ASP A 98 3.36 -23.42 -13.77
CA ASP A 98 3.46 -24.84 -13.38
C ASP A 98 2.67 -25.13 -12.11
N SER A 99 2.08 -26.35 -12.05
CA SER A 99 1.31 -26.83 -10.91
C SER A 99 1.83 -28.21 -10.53
N THR A 100 2.22 -28.34 -9.29
CA THR A 100 2.77 -29.58 -8.72
C THR A 100 2.17 -29.84 -7.34
N ARG A 101 2.37 -31.04 -6.80
CA ARG A 101 1.97 -31.34 -5.41
C ARG A 101 2.67 -30.49 -4.34
N LYS A 102 3.70 -29.70 -4.72
CA LYS A 102 4.48 -28.85 -3.81
C LYS A 102 4.13 -27.36 -3.95
N GLY A 103 3.19 -27.02 -4.81
CA GLY A 103 2.76 -25.65 -5.04
C GLY A 103 2.76 -25.22 -6.50
N TYR A 104 2.58 -23.94 -6.70
CA TYR A 104 2.35 -23.32 -8.01
C TYR A 104 3.48 -22.34 -8.32
N ASP A 105 4.05 -22.43 -9.54
CA ASP A 105 4.88 -21.38 -10.10
C ASP A 105 3.97 -20.43 -10.89
N MET A 106 4.08 -19.14 -10.61
CA MET A 106 3.16 -18.12 -11.10
C MET A 106 3.89 -16.94 -11.71
N GLU A 107 3.24 -16.31 -12.67
CA GLU A 107 3.64 -15.06 -13.30
C GLU A 107 2.55 -13.99 -13.10
N TYR A 108 2.96 -12.80 -12.66
CA TYR A 108 2.15 -11.60 -12.58
C TYR A 108 2.69 -10.58 -13.56
N THR A 109 1.93 -10.27 -14.61
CA THR A 109 2.36 -9.41 -15.70
C THR A 109 1.53 -8.15 -15.78
N PHE A 110 2.18 -6.99 -15.83
CA PHE A 110 1.54 -5.71 -16.06
C PHE A 110 1.19 -5.55 -17.53
N LEU A 111 -0.09 -5.35 -17.84
CA LEU A 111 -0.59 -5.25 -19.22
C LEU A 111 -0.82 -3.81 -19.66
N GLU A 112 -1.36 -2.99 -18.78
CA GLU A 112 -1.79 -1.63 -19.10
C GLU A 112 -1.77 -0.74 -17.85
N PHE A 113 -1.48 0.54 -18.03
CA PHE A 113 -1.63 1.59 -17.03
C PHE A 113 -2.46 2.75 -17.58
N VAL A 114 -3.36 3.27 -16.75
CA VAL A 114 -4.18 4.44 -17.04
C VAL A 114 -4.09 5.39 -15.86
N SER A 115 -3.63 6.62 -16.06
CA SER A 115 -3.64 7.68 -15.06
C SER A 115 -4.74 8.69 -15.35
N ASP A 116 -5.36 9.26 -14.31
CA ASP A 116 -6.32 10.34 -14.48
C ASP A 116 -5.58 11.68 -14.64
N ASP A 117 -5.53 12.16 -15.88
CA ASP A 117 -4.86 13.41 -16.24
C ASP A 117 -5.48 14.68 -15.61
N GLN A 118 -6.71 14.59 -15.07
CA GLN A 118 -7.42 15.74 -14.49
C GLN A 118 -6.99 16.07 -13.05
N ILE A 119 -6.24 15.19 -12.38
CA ILE A 119 -5.88 15.32 -10.97
C ILE A 119 -4.55 16.08 -10.75
N LYS A 120 -3.97 16.68 -11.78
CA LYS A 120 -2.62 17.28 -11.71
C LYS A 120 -2.61 18.65 -11.04
N SER A 121 -2.25 18.71 -9.75
CA SER A 121 -1.77 19.97 -9.14
C SER A 121 -0.29 20.21 -9.45
N GLU A 122 0.19 21.47 -9.42
CA GLU A 122 1.58 21.80 -9.79
C GLU A 122 2.64 21.11 -8.90
N ALA A 123 2.36 20.85 -7.62
CA ALA A 123 3.28 20.14 -6.72
C ALA A 123 3.21 18.62 -6.92
N GLN A 124 2.07 18.08 -7.31
CA GLN A 124 1.88 16.66 -7.69
C GLN A 124 2.51 16.37 -9.06
N ASN A 125 2.78 17.39 -9.85
CA ASN A 125 3.29 17.25 -11.21
C ASN A 125 4.67 16.53 -11.27
N LEU A 126 5.53 16.69 -10.27
CA LEU A 126 6.86 16.04 -10.24
C LEU A 126 6.77 14.56 -9.86
N VAL A 127 6.05 14.25 -8.80
CA VAL A 127 5.84 12.88 -8.36
C VAL A 127 4.98 12.15 -9.38
N GLY A 128 3.92 12.78 -9.89
CA GLY A 128 3.06 12.24 -10.92
C GLY A 128 3.83 11.91 -12.22
N GLN A 129 4.66 12.83 -12.71
CA GLN A 129 5.49 12.58 -13.91
C GLN A 129 6.49 11.44 -13.70
N ALA A 130 7.10 11.34 -12.51
CA ALA A 130 7.99 10.23 -12.18
C ALA A 130 7.24 8.89 -12.16
N MET A 131 6.03 8.89 -11.59
CA MET A 131 5.16 7.72 -11.55
C MET A 131 4.67 7.33 -12.94
N ASP A 132 4.25 8.28 -13.78
CA ASP A 132 3.83 8.01 -15.16
C ASP A 132 4.96 7.34 -15.96
N ILE A 133 6.19 7.86 -15.85
CA ILE A 133 7.36 7.27 -16.51
C ILE A 133 7.65 5.86 -15.98
N LEU A 134 7.50 5.66 -14.67
CA LEU A 134 7.70 4.35 -14.05
C LEU A 134 6.61 3.37 -14.50
N ASN A 135 5.37 3.81 -14.52
CA ASN A 135 4.21 3.03 -14.95
C ASN A 135 4.35 2.59 -16.41
N ASP A 136 4.68 3.51 -17.32
CA ASP A 136 4.92 3.20 -18.73
C ASP A 136 6.04 2.18 -18.90
N ALA A 137 7.10 2.30 -18.10
CA ALA A 137 8.23 1.37 -18.13
C ALA A 137 7.92 0.01 -17.48
N THR A 138 6.86 -0.07 -16.68
CA THR A 138 6.44 -1.30 -15.98
C THR A 138 5.56 -2.18 -16.89
N VAL A 139 4.88 -1.62 -17.88
CA VAL A 139 4.08 -2.40 -18.84
C VAL A 139 4.94 -3.46 -19.55
N GLY A 140 4.46 -4.71 -19.53
CA GLY A 140 5.19 -5.88 -20.02
C GLY A 140 6.17 -6.49 -19.01
N THR A 141 6.38 -5.84 -17.86
CA THR A 141 7.18 -6.44 -16.79
C THR A 141 6.43 -7.60 -16.14
N THR A 142 7.14 -8.68 -15.89
CA THR A 142 6.58 -9.88 -15.27
C THR A 142 7.30 -10.19 -13.97
N ILE A 143 6.54 -10.26 -12.86
CA ILE A 143 7.01 -10.75 -11.57
C ILE A 143 6.77 -12.25 -11.52
N ARG A 144 7.82 -13.02 -11.21
CA ARG A 144 7.75 -14.46 -11.04
C ARG A 144 7.85 -14.83 -9.59
N PHE A 145 6.90 -15.64 -9.13
CA PHE A 145 6.85 -16.08 -7.76
C PHE A 145 6.37 -17.54 -7.65
N ARG A 146 6.53 -18.10 -6.48
CA ARG A 146 6.07 -19.44 -6.14
C ARG A 146 5.23 -19.40 -4.88
N THR A 147 4.16 -20.18 -4.89
CA THR A 147 3.37 -20.48 -3.71
C THR A 147 3.62 -21.94 -3.26
N ASP A 148 3.20 -22.25 -2.04
CA ASP A 148 3.05 -23.64 -1.61
C ASP A 148 1.77 -24.26 -2.23
N GLN A 149 1.48 -25.50 -1.83
CA GLN A 149 0.31 -26.24 -2.33
C GLN A 149 -1.05 -25.64 -1.91
N TYR A 150 -1.07 -24.75 -0.92
CA TYR A 150 -2.27 -24.10 -0.43
C TYR A 150 -2.45 -22.69 -1.00
N GLY A 151 -1.48 -22.19 -1.73
CA GLY A 151 -1.49 -20.86 -2.33
C GLY A 151 -0.70 -19.79 -1.57
N LYS A 152 -0.08 -20.13 -0.42
CA LYS A 152 0.73 -19.18 0.35
C LYS A 152 2.03 -18.87 -0.39
N ILE A 153 2.34 -17.59 -0.56
CA ILE A 153 3.56 -17.14 -1.25
C ILE A 153 4.78 -17.55 -0.42
N ILE A 154 5.71 -18.26 -1.04
CA ILE A 154 6.94 -18.72 -0.41
C ILE A 154 8.22 -18.13 -1.00
N LYS A 155 8.14 -17.58 -2.22
CA LYS A 155 9.34 -17.06 -2.88
C LYS A 155 9.00 -16.17 -4.08
N TYR A 156 9.74 -15.09 -4.23
CA TYR A 156 9.87 -14.31 -5.45
C TYR A 156 11.20 -14.62 -6.14
N TYR A 157 11.20 -14.73 -7.48
CA TYR A 157 12.39 -15.15 -8.23
C TYR A 157 13.21 -14.00 -8.80
N ASN A 158 12.57 -12.91 -9.24
CA ASN A 158 13.21 -11.87 -10.06
C ASN A 158 13.04 -10.44 -9.54
N LEU A 159 12.65 -10.23 -8.28
CA LEU A 159 12.47 -8.89 -7.71
C LEU A 159 13.75 -8.04 -7.73
N LYS A 160 14.92 -8.64 -7.56
CA LYS A 160 16.21 -7.92 -7.62
C LYS A 160 16.46 -7.30 -9.00
N ASP A 161 16.10 -7.99 -10.06
CA ASP A 161 16.28 -7.51 -11.43
C ASP A 161 15.27 -6.40 -11.74
N ILE A 162 14.02 -6.54 -11.30
CA ILE A 162 12.96 -5.54 -11.43
C ILE A 162 13.36 -4.26 -10.67
N ARG A 163 13.82 -4.39 -9.42
CA ARG A 163 14.33 -3.27 -8.61
C ARG A 163 15.43 -2.50 -9.34
N LYS A 164 16.41 -3.22 -9.89
CA LYS A 164 17.52 -2.61 -10.63
C LYS A 164 17.01 -1.83 -11.83
N GLN A 165 16.10 -2.39 -12.62
CA GLN A 165 15.51 -1.72 -13.79
C GLN A 165 14.72 -0.47 -13.38
N ALA A 166 13.84 -0.57 -12.38
CA ALA A 166 13.06 0.55 -11.88
C ALA A 166 13.95 1.68 -11.36
N LYS A 167 15.01 1.37 -10.61
CA LYS A 167 16.00 2.34 -10.15
C LYS A 167 16.72 3.05 -11.30
N GLU A 168 17.15 2.32 -12.32
CA GLU A 168 17.80 2.92 -13.49
C GLU A 168 16.88 3.87 -14.24
N ILE A 169 15.61 3.51 -14.40
CA ILE A 169 14.59 4.33 -15.06
C ILE A 169 14.35 5.61 -14.25
N LEU A 170 14.07 5.49 -12.96
CA LEU A 170 13.82 6.63 -12.08
C LEU A 170 15.02 7.57 -12.00
N THR A 171 16.23 7.03 -11.83
CA THR A 171 17.45 7.86 -11.79
C THR A 171 17.62 8.68 -13.06
N LYS A 172 17.42 8.06 -14.24
CA LYS A 172 17.49 8.75 -15.53
C LYS A 172 16.39 9.80 -15.69
N SER A 173 15.20 9.53 -15.18
CA SER A 173 14.05 10.43 -15.31
C SER A 173 14.18 11.64 -14.40
N ILE A 174 14.50 11.44 -13.12
CA ILE A 174 14.67 12.52 -12.14
C ILE A 174 15.83 13.45 -12.53
N SER A 175 16.92 12.89 -13.08
CA SER A 175 18.06 13.72 -13.52
C SER A 175 17.73 14.64 -14.69
N LYS A 176 16.66 14.39 -15.43
CA LYS A 176 16.20 15.18 -16.58
C LYS A 176 15.04 16.14 -16.23
N MET A 177 14.52 16.06 -15.01
CA MET A 177 13.40 16.91 -14.61
C MET A 177 13.82 18.38 -14.48
N PRO A 178 13.10 19.32 -15.13
CA PRO A 178 13.49 20.74 -15.14
C PRO A 178 13.41 21.40 -13.76
N TYR A 179 12.75 20.77 -12.79
CA TYR A 179 12.53 21.29 -11.44
C TYR A 179 13.52 20.75 -10.39
N ALA A 180 14.42 19.83 -10.74
CA ALA A 180 15.36 19.25 -9.78
C ALA A 180 16.24 20.31 -9.10
N ASP A 181 16.66 21.34 -9.84
CA ASP A 181 17.44 22.45 -9.30
C ASP A 181 16.60 23.37 -8.41
N SER A 182 15.32 23.56 -8.72
CA SER A 182 14.39 24.34 -7.87
C SER A 182 14.17 23.65 -6.54
N LEU A 183 14.05 22.31 -6.51
CA LEU A 183 13.92 21.53 -5.28
C LEU A 183 15.16 21.62 -4.40
N ARG A 184 16.35 21.55 -4.99
CA ARG A 184 17.62 21.77 -4.28
C ARG A 184 17.72 23.20 -3.73
N ALA A 185 17.26 24.19 -4.49
CA ALA A 185 17.29 25.59 -4.08
C ALA A 185 16.40 25.90 -2.86
N VAL A 186 15.36 25.08 -2.60
CA VAL A 186 14.52 25.18 -1.39
C VAL A 186 15.01 24.28 -0.25
N GLY A 187 16.20 23.67 -0.36
CA GLY A 187 16.84 22.90 0.70
C GLY A 187 16.46 21.41 0.73
N LEU A 188 15.77 20.87 -0.29
CA LEU A 188 15.41 19.46 -0.36
C LEU A 188 16.64 18.60 -0.75
N LYS A 189 16.91 17.56 0.05
CA LYS A 189 17.96 16.57 -0.21
C LYS A 189 17.46 15.51 -1.19
N LEU A 190 17.64 15.75 -2.49
CA LEU A 190 17.20 14.82 -3.54
C LEU A 190 17.87 13.45 -3.45
N ASP A 191 19.08 13.37 -2.94
CA ASP A 191 19.78 12.10 -2.66
C ASP A 191 19.05 11.26 -1.61
N LYS A 192 18.47 11.90 -0.60
CA LYS A 192 17.63 11.22 0.41
C LYS A 192 16.31 10.75 -0.18
N LEU A 193 15.69 11.56 -1.04
CA LEU A 193 14.51 11.14 -1.78
C LEU A 193 14.82 9.94 -2.68
N MET A 194 15.98 9.97 -3.37
CA MET A 194 16.44 8.84 -4.18
C MET A 194 16.76 7.59 -3.34
N SER A 195 17.21 7.75 -2.09
CA SER A 195 17.46 6.60 -1.19
C SER A 195 16.19 5.89 -0.74
N LEU A 196 15.04 6.55 -0.74
CA LEU A 196 13.74 5.89 -0.52
C LEU A 196 13.37 4.97 -1.68
N ILE A 197 13.69 5.39 -2.89
CA ILE A 197 13.50 4.60 -4.10
C ILE A 197 14.46 3.40 -4.14
N ASP A 198 15.61 3.52 -3.47
CA ASP A 198 16.63 2.47 -3.36
C ASP A 198 16.35 1.48 -2.22
N SER A 199 15.37 1.78 -1.38
CA SER A 199 14.98 0.95 -0.24
C SER A 199 14.12 -0.26 -0.68
N ASP A 200 13.93 -1.19 0.22
CA ASP A 200 13.04 -2.34 0.02
C ASP A 200 11.59 -1.90 -0.30
N ASN A 201 11.19 -0.69 0.12
CA ASN A 201 9.87 -0.10 -0.13
C ASN A 201 9.48 -0.01 -1.62
N LEU A 202 10.44 0.17 -2.54
CA LEU A 202 10.12 0.17 -3.97
C LEU A 202 9.69 -1.21 -4.47
N VAL A 203 10.25 -2.27 -3.90
CA VAL A 203 9.87 -3.65 -4.24
C VAL A 203 8.51 -3.99 -3.64
N ASP A 204 8.27 -3.51 -2.42
CA ASP A 204 6.98 -3.70 -1.74
C ASP A 204 5.84 -3.09 -2.59
N GLY A 205 6.08 -1.95 -3.26
CA GLY A 205 5.12 -1.37 -4.19
C GLY A 205 4.76 -2.26 -5.39
N TYR A 206 5.69 -3.11 -5.87
CA TYR A 206 5.42 -4.05 -6.98
C TYR A 206 4.78 -5.37 -6.51
N THR A 207 4.91 -5.72 -5.23
CA THR A 207 4.37 -6.96 -4.68
C THR A 207 3.08 -6.76 -3.88
N GLU A 208 2.75 -5.51 -3.54
CA GLU A 208 1.57 -5.16 -2.72
C GLU A 208 0.28 -5.81 -3.26
N GLU A 209 0.05 -5.73 -4.57
CA GLU A 209 -1.15 -6.30 -5.17
C GLU A 209 -1.14 -7.84 -5.13
N ILE A 210 0.02 -8.45 -5.35
CA ILE A 210 0.18 -9.90 -5.28
C ILE A 210 -0.08 -10.36 -3.83
N GLU A 211 0.47 -9.65 -2.87
CA GLU A 211 0.28 -9.95 -1.46
C GLU A 211 -1.18 -9.76 -1.04
N LEU A 212 -1.85 -8.69 -1.47
CA LEU A 212 -3.28 -8.49 -1.23
C LEU A 212 -4.14 -9.62 -1.78
N LEU A 213 -3.82 -10.14 -2.97
CA LEU A 213 -4.56 -11.24 -3.59
C LEU A 213 -4.35 -12.58 -2.88
N PHE A 214 -3.16 -12.81 -2.29
CA PHE A 214 -2.77 -14.11 -1.73
C PHE A 214 -2.61 -14.12 -0.20
N ASN A 215 -2.86 -13.00 0.48
CA ASN A 215 -2.55 -12.82 1.90
C ASN A 215 -3.16 -13.88 2.84
N TYR A 216 -4.35 -14.38 2.49
CA TYR A 216 -5.08 -15.31 3.35
C TYR A 216 -4.92 -16.78 2.95
N HIS A 217 -4.23 -17.07 1.84
CA HIS A 217 -4.02 -18.43 1.39
C HIS A 217 -3.10 -19.22 2.32
N GLY A 218 -3.44 -20.51 2.50
CA GLY A 218 -2.68 -21.45 3.32
C GLY A 218 -3.07 -21.45 4.79
N ASP A 219 -3.94 -20.56 5.22
CA ASP A 219 -4.39 -20.43 6.60
C ASP A 219 -5.86 -20.85 6.75
N GLN A 220 -6.32 -20.99 8.00
CA GLN A 220 -7.68 -21.42 8.35
C GLN A 220 -8.32 -20.39 9.26
N TYR A 221 -9.57 -20.06 9.00
CA TYR A 221 -10.28 -18.99 9.69
C TYR A 221 -11.62 -19.48 10.25
N LYS A 222 -11.99 -18.98 11.42
CA LYS A 222 -13.29 -19.27 12.01
C LYS A 222 -14.35 -18.41 11.35
N ILE A 223 -15.40 -19.04 10.81
CA ILE A 223 -16.54 -18.34 10.19
C ILE A 223 -17.29 -17.52 11.25
N GLY A 224 -17.69 -16.31 10.88
CA GLY A 224 -18.43 -15.36 11.71
C GLY A 224 -17.63 -14.12 12.06
N GLU A 225 -18.23 -13.25 12.86
CA GLU A 225 -17.62 -12.01 13.33
C GLU A 225 -16.79 -12.25 14.60
N THR A 226 -15.63 -11.60 14.67
CA THR A 226 -14.79 -11.53 15.87
C THR A 226 -14.29 -10.12 16.09
N GLU A 227 -14.12 -9.75 17.37
CA GLU A 227 -13.54 -8.47 17.77
C GLU A 227 -12.43 -8.74 18.78
N SER A 228 -11.34 -8.00 18.66
CA SER A 228 -10.20 -8.06 19.58
C SER A 228 -9.68 -6.66 19.86
N HIS A 229 -9.14 -6.48 21.06
CA HIS A 229 -8.42 -5.27 21.47
C HIS A 229 -7.00 -5.66 21.87
N GLU A 230 -6.03 -4.90 21.38
CA GLU A 230 -4.63 -5.05 21.74
C GLU A 230 -4.14 -3.78 22.42
N GLU A 231 -3.59 -3.93 23.61
CA GLU A 231 -3.00 -2.81 24.34
C GLU A 231 -1.68 -2.38 23.68
N ALA A 232 -1.34 -1.10 23.84
CA ALA A 232 -0.06 -0.58 23.35
C ALA A 232 1.13 -1.30 23.99
N THR A 233 2.13 -1.61 23.19
CA THR A 233 3.42 -2.16 23.62
C THR A 233 4.55 -1.15 23.36
N GLU A 234 5.79 -1.50 23.66
CA GLU A 234 6.95 -0.66 23.36
C GLU A 234 7.13 -0.38 21.85
N ASN A 235 6.64 -1.30 20.99
CA ASN A 235 6.84 -1.24 19.53
C ASN A 235 5.55 -1.11 18.72
N GLU A 236 4.39 -1.17 19.37
CA GLU A 236 3.07 -1.20 18.72
C GLU A 236 2.08 -0.31 19.45
N TYR A 237 1.26 0.39 18.70
CA TYR A 237 0.18 1.20 19.25
C TYR A 237 -1.03 0.31 19.60
N ALA A 238 -1.83 0.79 20.57
CA ALA A 238 -3.10 0.14 20.87
C ALA A 238 -3.98 0.04 19.63
N SER A 239 -4.65 -1.10 19.46
CA SER A 239 -5.52 -1.31 18.31
C SER A 239 -6.78 -2.09 18.63
N ASP A 240 -7.85 -1.76 17.90
CA ASP A 240 -9.10 -2.52 17.85
C ASP A 240 -9.22 -3.19 16.49
N THR A 241 -9.46 -4.48 16.47
CA THR A 241 -9.63 -5.26 15.24
C THR A 241 -11.00 -5.91 15.21
N LYS A 242 -11.71 -5.72 14.10
CA LYS A 242 -12.93 -6.44 13.78
C LYS A 242 -12.73 -7.26 12.53
N THR A 243 -13.06 -8.57 12.57
CA THR A 243 -13.02 -9.44 11.40
C THR A 243 -14.38 -10.06 11.16
N ASP A 244 -14.73 -10.28 9.90
CA ASP A 244 -15.91 -11.01 9.47
C ASP A 244 -15.53 -11.98 8.35
N ILE A 245 -15.87 -13.27 8.56
CA ILE A 245 -15.54 -14.36 7.65
C ILE A 245 -16.83 -15.08 7.29
N TRP A 246 -17.11 -15.14 6.01
CA TRP A 246 -18.35 -15.70 5.50
C TRP A 246 -18.12 -16.74 4.40
N LEU A 247 -19.07 -17.67 4.30
CA LEU A 247 -19.14 -18.70 3.26
C LEU A 247 -20.58 -18.75 2.74
N ASP A 248 -20.74 -18.64 1.43
CA ASP A 248 -22.03 -18.87 0.77
C ASP A 248 -22.25 -20.39 0.60
N PRO A 249 -23.28 -20.98 1.24
CA PRO A 249 -23.52 -22.42 1.20
C PRO A 249 -24.00 -22.92 -0.17
N ASP A 250 -24.49 -22.03 -1.05
CA ASP A 250 -25.03 -22.42 -2.35
C ASP A 250 -23.95 -22.40 -3.45
N THR A 251 -23.08 -21.40 -3.42
CA THR A 251 -22.02 -21.21 -4.42
C THR A 251 -20.64 -21.68 -3.97
N TYR A 252 -20.48 -21.86 -2.66
CA TYR A 252 -19.18 -22.10 -2.01
C TYR A 252 -18.17 -20.96 -2.24
N GLU A 253 -18.64 -19.79 -2.62
CA GLU A 253 -17.85 -18.57 -2.60
C GLU A 253 -17.72 -18.08 -1.17
N TYR A 254 -16.62 -17.45 -0.85
CA TYR A 254 -16.34 -17.01 0.51
C TYR A 254 -15.58 -15.69 0.53
N GLY A 255 -15.52 -15.10 1.70
CA GLY A 255 -14.76 -13.86 1.87
C GLY A 255 -14.35 -13.60 3.29
N ILE A 256 -13.40 -12.68 3.40
CA ILE A 256 -12.79 -12.24 4.64
C ILE A 256 -12.78 -10.72 4.62
N SER A 257 -13.19 -10.09 5.70
CA SER A 257 -12.92 -8.68 5.95
C SER A 257 -12.24 -8.49 7.29
N ALA A 258 -11.33 -7.52 7.34
CA ALA A 258 -10.66 -7.08 8.56
C ALA A 258 -10.66 -5.55 8.60
N ASP A 259 -11.03 -5.00 9.75
CA ASP A 259 -11.05 -3.57 10.02
C ASP A 259 -10.24 -3.31 11.30
N VAL A 260 -9.14 -2.58 11.15
CA VAL A 260 -8.17 -2.35 12.23
C VAL A 260 -8.06 -0.85 12.48
N TYR A 261 -8.32 -0.45 13.72
CA TYR A 261 -8.13 0.92 14.20
C TYR A 261 -6.92 0.97 15.12
N SER A 262 -5.94 1.79 14.78
CA SER A 262 -4.76 2.03 15.62
C SER A 262 -4.76 3.48 16.10
N TYR A 263 -4.41 3.69 17.37
CA TYR A 263 -4.44 4.98 18.04
C TYR A 263 -3.02 5.47 18.27
N ILE A 264 -2.62 6.52 17.54
CA ILE A 264 -1.26 7.06 17.55
C ILE A 264 -1.23 8.29 18.45
N PRO A 265 -0.47 8.30 19.56
CA PRO A 265 -0.35 9.46 20.42
C PRO A 265 0.08 10.70 19.63
N ARG A 266 -0.57 11.82 19.88
CA ARG A 266 -0.29 13.09 19.22
C ARG A 266 1.20 13.47 19.27
N GLU A 267 1.84 13.27 20.41
CA GLU A 267 3.26 13.60 20.59
C GLU A 267 4.18 12.74 19.73
N ASP A 268 3.84 11.47 19.51
CA ASP A 268 4.60 10.57 18.63
C ASP A 268 4.50 11.01 17.18
N ILE A 269 3.33 11.49 16.74
CA ILE A 269 3.14 12.07 15.41
C ILE A 269 4.03 13.31 15.25
N LYS A 270 4.07 14.18 16.25
CA LYS A 270 4.91 15.38 16.23
C LYS A 270 6.39 15.04 16.11
N VAL A 271 6.85 14.06 16.88
CA VAL A 271 8.24 13.55 16.81
C VAL A 271 8.55 12.97 15.43
N LEU A 272 7.65 12.13 14.91
CA LEU A 272 7.81 11.53 13.58
C LEU A 272 7.92 12.60 12.47
N LEU A 273 7.04 13.60 12.48
CA LEU A 273 7.08 14.71 11.54
C LEU A 273 8.38 15.49 11.64
N GLY A 274 8.85 15.78 12.86
CA GLY A 274 10.14 16.43 13.10
C GLY A 274 11.33 15.66 12.51
N ASN A 275 11.36 14.35 12.73
CA ASN A 275 12.42 13.48 12.20
C ASN A 275 12.42 13.43 10.66
N LEU A 276 11.24 13.38 10.05
CA LEU A 276 11.11 13.38 8.59
C LEU A 276 11.59 14.70 7.97
N ILE A 277 11.26 15.84 8.60
CA ILE A 277 11.76 17.15 8.16
C ILE A 277 13.29 17.17 8.18
N GLU A 278 13.92 16.74 9.27
CA GLU A 278 15.38 16.70 9.40
C GLU A 278 16.03 15.74 8.37
N TYR A 279 15.36 14.65 8.07
CA TYR A 279 15.88 13.68 7.10
C TYR A 279 15.88 14.21 5.67
N PHE A 280 14.81 14.92 5.27
CA PHE A 280 14.63 15.35 3.87
C PHE A 280 15.10 16.76 3.56
N THR A 281 15.38 17.60 4.56
CA THR A 281 15.79 18.99 4.36
C THR A 281 17.20 19.24 4.90
N ASP A 282 17.86 20.31 4.41
CA ASP A 282 19.09 20.78 5.00
C ASP A 282 18.84 21.38 6.40
N GLU A 283 19.92 21.57 7.18
CA GLU A 283 19.85 21.98 8.59
C GLU A 283 19.17 23.35 8.78
N GLU A 284 19.42 24.31 7.86
CA GLU A 284 18.81 25.66 7.91
C GLU A 284 17.30 25.58 7.64
N SER A 285 16.91 24.87 6.59
CA SER A 285 15.51 24.67 6.21
C SER A 285 14.76 23.82 7.25
N ALA A 286 15.39 22.78 7.81
CA ALA A 286 14.82 21.96 8.88
C ALA A 286 14.43 22.79 10.10
N LYS A 287 15.29 23.71 10.52
CA LYS A 287 15.03 24.58 11.68
C LYS A 287 13.80 25.49 11.44
N ASP A 288 13.79 26.15 10.27
CA ASP A 288 12.68 27.07 9.92
C ASP A 288 11.33 26.35 9.82
N VAL A 289 11.32 25.14 9.23
CA VAL A 289 10.10 24.34 9.08
C VAL A 289 9.65 23.79 10.43
N ARG A 290 10.58 23.39 11.30
CA ARG A 290 10.28 22.86 12.64
C ARG A 290 9.65 23.91 13.55
N GLU A 291 10.17 25.15 13.55
CA GLU A 291 9.57 26.27 14.29
C GLU A 291 8.12 26.55 13.82
N GLY A 292 7.88 26.46 12.51
CA GLY A 292 6.53 26.56 11.93
C GLY A 292 5.63 25.38 12.34
N LEU A 293 6.16 24.16 12.24
CA LEU A 293 5.45 22.94 12.63
C LEU A 293 4.99 23.00 14.09
N ASP A 294 5.88 23.36 15.03
CA ASP A 294 5.55 23.40 16.44
C ASP A 294 4.35 24.32 16.71
N THR A 295 4.32 25.48 16.08
CA THR A 295 3.25 26.46 16.26
C THR A 295 1.93 26.03 15.62
N GLU A 296 1.98 25.52 14.39
CA GLU A 296 0.80 25.09 13.64
C GLU A 296 0.24 23.77 14.16
N PHE A 297 1.10 22.80 14.47
CA PHE A 297 0.70 21.49 14.97
C PHE A 297 -0.08 21.63 16.29
N ASP A 298 0.47 22.38 17.25
CA ASP A 298 -0.17 22.58 18.56
C ASP A 298 -1.50 23.32 18.48
N SER A 299 -1.70 24.14 17.45
CA SER A 299 -2.96 24.87 17.25
C SER A 299 -4.02 24.05 16.48
N GLN A 300 -3.61 23.16 15.60
CA GLN A 300 -4.53 22.43 14.70
C GLN A 300 -4.78 21.00 15.14
N VAL A 301 -3.82 20.36 15.81
CA VAL A 301 -3.90 18.97 16.25
C VAL A 301 -4.10 18.91 17.75
N THR A 302 -5.33 18.71 18.17
CA THR A 302 -5.72 18.67 19.58
C THR A 302 -6.02 17.28 20.13
N THR A 303 -6.04 16.27 19.24
CA THR A 303 -6.36 14.88 19.56
C THR A 303 -5.28 13.94 19.01
N ASP A 304 -5.25 12.73 19.52
CA ASP A 304 -4.45 11.65 18.96
C ASP A 304 -4.85 11.36 17.53
N GLY A 305 -3.93 10.79 16.76
CA GLY A 305 -4.18 10.34 15.40
C GLY A 305 -4.88 8.99 15.41
N VAL A 306 -5.70 8.74 14.39
CA VAL A 306 -6.32 7.44 14.14
C VAL A 306 -5.88 6.96 12.77
N CYS A 307 -5.31 5.75 12.74
CA CYS A 307 -5.05 5.02 11.52
C CYS A 307 -6.07 3.89 11.42
N ASN A 308 -6.91 3.93 10.39
CA ASN A 308 -7.86 2.85 10.10
C ASN A 308 -7.42 2.12 8.85
N SER A 309 -7.24 0.82 8.96
CA SER A 309 -6.89 -0.09 7.87
C SER A 309 -8.01 -1.10 7.67
N TYR A 310 -8.63 -1.08 6.50
CA TYR A 310 -9.69 -2.01 6.13
C TYR A 310 -9.28 -2.83 4.92
N VAL A 311 -9.47 -4.15 5.00
CA VAL A 311 -9.33 -5.08 3.88
C VAL A 311 -10.55 -5.95 3.79
N ARG A 312 -11.08 -6.12 2.57
CA ARG A 312 -12.08 -7.13 2.24
C ARG A 312 -11.64 -7.86 1.00
N ILE A 313 -11.69 -9.17 1.04
CA ILE A 313 -11.42 -10.03 -0.11
C ILE A 313 -12.53 -11.06 -0.26
N SER A 314 -12.95 -11.31 -1.49
CA SER A 314 -13.83 -12.42 -1.85
C SER A 314 -13.13 -13.37 -2.81
N TYR A 315 -13.52 -14.64 -2.74
CA TYR A 315 -12.92 -15.73 -3.51
C TYR A 315 -13.98 -16.53 -4.24
N PHE A 316 -13.61 -17.03 -5.41
CA PHE A 316 -14.28 -18.15 -6.03
C PHE A 316 -14.06 -19.43 -5.22
N ASN A 317 -14.91 -20.42 -5.44
CA ASN A 317 -14.83 -21.71 -4.74
C ASN A 317 -13.53 -22.49 -4.97
N ASP A 318 -12.73 -22.14 -5.97
CA ASP A 318 -11.41 -22.73 -6.24
C ASP A 318 -10.24 -21.88 -5.70
N GLY A 319 -10.54 -20.86 -4.89
CA GLY A 319 -9.56 -20.03 -4.21
C GLY A 319 -8.98 -18.89 -5.05
N TRP A 320 -9.41 -18.69 -6.30
CA TRP A 320 -9.04 -17.48 -7.02
C TRP A 320 -9.73 -16.25 -6.42
N PRO A 321 -9.00 -15.16 -6.14
CA PRO A 321 -9.61 -13.91 -5.70
C PRO A 321 -10.59 -13.37 -6.75
N GLN A 322 -11.76 -12.90 -6.31
CA GLN A 322 -12.72 -12.19 -7.16
C GLN A 322 -12.54 -10.68 -7.04
N GLU A 323 -12.52 -10.20 -5.81
CA GLU A 323 -12.52 -8.78 -5.49
C GLU A 323 -11.69 -8.54 -4.25
N VAL A 324 -10.89 -7.47 -4.26
CA VAL A 324 -10.20 -6.96 -3.07
C VAL A 324 -10.49 -5.48 -2.93
N VAL A 325 -10.89 -5.08 -1.74
CA VAL A 325 -10.95 -3.68 -1.32
C VAL A 325 -9.95 -3.49 -0.19
N SER A 326 -8.98 -2.64 -0.38
CA SER A 326 -8.03 -2.24 0.67
C SER A 326 -8.14 -0.74 0.86
N GLN A 327 -8.37 -0.29 2.10
CA GLN A 327 -8.47 1.12 2.45
C GLN A 327 -7.56 1.42 3.63
N ASN A 328 -6.84 2.53 3.54
CA ASN A 328 -6.07 3.07 4.64
C ASN A 328 -6.49 4.52 4.82
N ASN A 329 -7.00 4.83 6.01
CA ASN A 329 -7.41 6.18 6.38
C ASN A 329 -6.56 6.64 7.58
N ILE A 330 -5.87 7.76 7.41
CA ILE A 330 -5.14 8.42 8.49
C ILE A 330 -5.86 9.71 8.80
N SER A 331 -6.33 9.84 10.04
CA SER A 331 -7.04 11.01 10.54
C SER A 331 -6.22 11.73 11.61
N LEU A 332 -6.11 13.06 11.47
CA LEU A 332 -5.43 13.91 12.41
C LEU A 332 -6.20 15.22 12.57
N GLY A 333 -6.99 15.35 13.63
CA GLY A 333 -7.96 16.43 13.78
C GLY A 333 -8.98 16.42 12.64
N ASP A 334 -9.16 17.56 11.98
CA ASP A 334 -10.10 17.73 10.86
C ASP A 334 -9.53 17.28 9.50
N ARG A 335 -8.28 16.83 9.48
CA ARG A 335 -7.60 16.37 8.26
C ARG A 335 -7.61 14.87 8.18
N GLN A 336 -7.92 14.35 7.00
CA GLN A 336 -7.85 12.92 6.73
C GLN A 336 -7.19 12.70 5.38
N LYS A 337 -6.47 11.59 5.29
CA LYS A 337 -6.01 11.04 4.03
C LYS A 337 -6.51 9.62 3.88
N LEU A 338 -7.26 9.40 2.82
CA LEU A 338 -7.77 8.09 2.44
C LEU A 338 -7.03 7.60 1.21
N LYS A 339 -6.44 6.41 1.30
CA LYS A 339 -5.95 5.62 0.18
C LYS A 339 -6.88 4.41 0.03
N GLN A 340 -7.34 4.17 -1.19
CA GLN A 340 -8.16 3.00 -1.52
C GLN A 340 -7.55 2.29 -2.72
N LYS A 341 -7.36 0.99 -2.57
CA LYS A 341 -7.04 0.09 -3.67
C LYS A 341 -8.22 -0.85 -3.87
N TYR A 342 -8.72 -0.90 -5.10
CA TYR A 342 -9.81 -1.78 -5.51
C TYR A 342 -9.34 -2.68 -6.63
N ILE A 343 -9.35 -3.99 -6.41
CA ILE A 343 -8.94 -5.00 -7.37
C ILE A 343 -10.18 -5.81 -7.72
N THR A 344 -10.49 -5.92 -9.01
CA THR A 344 -11.60 -6.72 -9.51
C THR A 344 -11.18 -7.56 -10.71
N TRP A 345 -11.64 -8.79 -10.77
CA TRP A 345 -11.38 -9.64 -11.93
C TRP A 345 -12.09 -9.12 -13.18
N ASP A 346 -11.46 -9.29 -14.33
CA ASP A 346 -11.96 -8.89 -15.65
C ASP A 346 -12.17 -10.10 -16.56
N TYR A 347 -11.20 -11.02 -16.55
CA TYR A 347 -11.25 -12.23 -17.36
C TYR A 347 -10.68 -13.42 -16.58
N ARG A 348 -11.31 -14.57 -16.78
CA ARG A 348 -10.94 -15.82 -16.14
C ARG A 348 -10.92 -16.96 -17.16
N SER A 349 -9.80 -17.68 -17.22
CA SER A 349 -9.65 -18.94 -17.93
C SER A 349 -9.01 -19.95 -17.00
N VAL A 350 -9.82 -20.82 -16.42
CA VAL A 350 -9.35 -21.86 -15.51
C VAL A 350 -9.63 -23.22 -16.12
N GLY A 351 -8.59 -24.06 -16.19
CA GLY A 351 -8.70 -25.42 -16.67
C GLY A 351 -9.36 -26.27 -15.60
N HIS A 352 -10.46 -26.93 -15.93
CA HIS A 352 -10.90 -28.04 -15.11
C HIS A 352 -9.88 -29.17 -15.34
N SER A 353 -9.19 -29.62 -14.29
CA SER A 353 -8.46 -30.89 -14.34
C SER A 353 -9.49 -31.99 -14.62
N GLU A 354 -9.42 -32.55 -15.85
CA GLU A 354 -10.05 -33.83 -16.16
C GLU A 354 -9.50 -34.96 -15.29
#